data_79e665ea9937432ac9a887f59e79d81e
#
_entry.id   79e665ea9937432ac9a887f59e79d81e
#
_cell.length_a   1.000
_cell.length_b   1.000
_cell.length_c   1.000
_cell.angle_alpha   90.00
_cell.angle_beta   90.00
_cell.angle_gamma   90.00
#
_symmetry.space_group_name_H-M   'P 1'
#
loop_
_entity.id
_entity.type
_entity.pdbx_description
1 polymer ?
#
loop_
_entity_poly.entity_id
_entity_poly.type
_entity_poly.pdbx_seq_one_letter_code
_entity_poly.pdbx_strand_id
1 'polypeptide(L)'
;FNHILVDEFQDTNKLQYAWLKLMAGDGAAVFAVGDDDQSIYRFRGAHVGNMAALMREFDIEAPIKLEQNYRSVGNILLAANAVIEHNAERLGKNLRTDAAEGDKIRFIAAPTDFEEAQFIIDEAKALQREGTALSQMAVLYRSNAQSRVLEQALFRAGLPYKIYGGLRFYERQEIKHALAYLRLAVNPDDDNALLRVINMPTRGIGTRTIETIQSAAAEQGISLWQAACGMGAKAAKVAAFVRLIEGLGTLAAVSSLQEMMLAVTRDSGLVEYYQTQKGEHQDRLDNLDELVNAAVAFKPEESNFETLPEGAADNPLFPILAFLSSAALESGENQAGEGDDALQLMTVHAAKGLEFDAVFLSGMEEGLFPSEYSLAERDGLEEERRLMYVAITRARRRLYISMAQQRLLHGQTHFGIVSRFVDEIPEAVLHRLSARIKPFNSFADAPKIKNRVVESYDLPQDYAGFRIGQNVRHAKFGTGVIIEAVNKGESARLTINFGKAGIKELDTAFAKLEAV
;
A
#
# COMPACT_ATOMS: atom_id res chain seq x y z
N PHE A 1 -4.26 -44.59 -3.00
CA PHE A 1 -4.29 -43.93 -4.32
C PHE A 1 -3.25 -44.57 -5.24
N ASN A 2 -3.55 -44.72 -6.52
CA ASN A 2 -2.58 -45.22 -7.50
C ASN A 2 -1.82 -44.07 -8.18
N HIS A 3 -2.47 -42.90 -8.29
CA HIS A 3 -1.92 -41.71 -8.89
C HIS A 3 -2.30 -40.48 -8.06
N ILE A 4 -1.36 -39.56 -7.88
CA ILE A 4 -1.57 -38.29 -7.20
C ILE A 4 -1.01 -37.19 -8.11
N LEU A 5 -1.87 -36.23 -8.48
CA LEU A 5 -1.50 -35.04 -9.24
C LEU A 5 -1.53 -33.82 -8.31
N VAL A 6 -0.45 -33.07 -8.29
CA VAL A 6 -0.31 -31.87 -7.48
C VAL A 6 0.04 -30.70 -8.39
N ASP A 7 -0.76 -29.66 -8.33
CA ASP A 7 -0.49 -28.40 -9.02
C ASP A 7 0.01 -27.35 -8.02
N GLU A 8 0.70 -26.31 -8.49
CA GLU A 8 1.29 -25.24 -7.69
C GLU A 8 2.12 -25.77 -6.52
N PHE A 9 2.92 -26.82 -6.75
CA PHE A 9 3.63 -27.55 -5.71
C PHE A 9 4.55 -26.66 -4.87
N GLN A 10 5.13 -25.58 -5.43
CA GLN A 10 5.97 -24.62 -4.73
C GLN A 10 5.27 -23.88 -3.59
N ASP A 11 3.94 -23.86 -3.56
CA ASP A 11 3.14 -23.20 -2.54
C ASP A 11 2.83 -24.11 -1.35
N THR A 12 3.28 -25.36 -1.39
CA THR A 12 3.06 -26.33 -0.30
C THR A 12 3.88 -26.00 0.94
N ASN A 13 3.25 -26.12 2.11
CA ASN A 13 3.96 -26.06 3.38
C ASN A 13 4.49 -27.45 3.78
N LYS A 14 5.32 -27.50 4.82
CA LYS A 14 5.92 -28.76 5.31
C LYS A 14 4.87 -29.81 5.72
N LEU A 15 3.75 -29.39 6.28
CA LEU A 15 2.68 -30.30 6.71
C LEU A 15 1.94 -30.88 5.51
N GLN A 16 1.63 -30.04 4.51
CA GLN A 16 1.02 -30.49 3.26
C GLN A 16 1.92 -31.46 2.49
N TYR A 17 3.22 -31.18 2.45
CA TYR A 17 4.17 -32.10 1.85
C TYR A 17 4.25 -33.44 2.61
N ALA A 18 4.30 -33.43 3.95
CA ALA A 18 4.25 -34.64 4.76
C ALA A 18 2.95 -35.44 4.54
N TRP A 19 1.82 -34.76 4.43
CA TRP A 19 0.54 -35.37 4.12
C TRP A 19 0.52 -36.00 2.73
N LEU A 20 1.08 -35.34 1.72
CA LEU A 20 1.25 -35.88 0.37
C LEU A 20 2.04 -37.20 0.40
N LYS A 21 3.16 -37.26 1.13
CA LYS A 21 3.97 -38.47 1.28
C LYS A 21 3.19 -39.63 1.92
N LEU A 22 2.41 -39.33 2.96
CA LEU A 22 1.57 -40.36 3.61
C LEU A 22 0.51 -40.90 2.65
N MET A 23 -0.08 -40.03 1.81
CA MET A 23 -1.05 -40.48 0.81
C MET A 23 -0.42 -41.29 -0.32
N ALA A 24 0.80 -40.95 -0.71
CA ALA A 24 1.52 -41.66 -1.76
C ALA A 24 1.92 -43.07 -1.31
N GLY A 25 2.32 -43.24 -0.05
CA GLY A 25 2.87 -44.49 0.43
C GLY A 25 4.01 -44.98 -0.47
N ASP A 26 4.19 -46.32 -0.52
CA ASP A 26 5.24 -46.93 -1.34
C ASP A 26 4.82 -47.26 -2.79
N GLY A 27 3.58 -46.95 -3.19
CA GLY A 27 3.04 -47.45 -4.45
C GLY A 27 2.35 -46.48 -5.38
N ALA A 28 2.06 -45.25 -4.93
CA ALA A 28 1.41 -44.27 -5.80
C ALA A 28 2.41 -43.53 -6.70
N ALA A 29 2.07 -43.37 -7.97
CA ALA A 29 2.78 -42.47 -8.87
C ALA A 29 2.40 -41.01 -8.52
N VAL A 30 3.40 -40.17 -8.19
CA VAL A 30 3.22 -38.75 -7.92
C VAL A 30 3.64 -37.93 -9.12
N PHE A 31 2.73 -37.09 -9.61
CA PHE A 31 3.00 -36.12 -10.67
C PHE A 31 2.81 -34.71 -10.08
N ALA A 32 3.89 -33.99 -9.90
CA ALA A 32 3.88 -32.64 -9.33
C ALA A 32 4.24 -31.59 -10.40
N VAL A 33 3.44 -30.55 -10.50
CA VAL A 33 3.69 -29.38 -11.34
C VAL A 33 3.91 -28.18 -10.43
N GLY A 34 4.90 -27.37 -10.75
CA GLY A 34 5.22 -26.18 -9.97
C GLY A 34 6.30 -25.33 -10.62
N ASP A 35 6.46 -24.13 -10.06
CA ASP A 35 7.41 -23.14 -10.50
C ASP A 35 8.05 -22.47 -9.26
N ASP A 36 9.30 -22.83 -8.97
CA ASP A 36 10.05 -22.28 -7.82
C ASP A 36 10.20 -20.75 -7.90
N ASP A 37 10.29 -20.19 -9.10
CA ASP A 37 10.36 -18.74 -9.34
C ASP A 37 9.02 -18.03 -9.03
N GLN A 38 7.91 -18.77 -8.85
CA GLN A 38 6.61 -18.24 -8.43
C GLN A 38 6.23 -18.60 -6.99
N SER A 39 7.18 -19.06 -6.17
CA SER A 39 6.95 -19.31 -4.74
C SER A 39 6.95 -18.01 -3.95
N ILE A 40 5.75 -17.48 -3.68
CA ILE A 40 5.51 -16.17 -3.05
C ILE A 40 4.61 -16.24 -1.81
N TYR A 41 4.38 -17.44 -1.24
CA TYR A 41 3.49 -17.64 -0.09
C TYR A 41 4.23 -18.14 1.16
N ARG A 42 5.51 -17.76 1.33
CA ARG A 42 6.28 -18.08 2.53
C ARG A 42 5.61 -17.58 3.81
N PHE A 43 5.00 -16.40 3.78
CA PHE A 43 4.23 -15.85 4.90
C PHE A 43 3.01 -16.71 5.31
N ARG A 44 2.54 -17.59 4.41
CA ARG A 44 1.53 -18.64 4.68
C ARG A 44 2.15 -19.99 5.01
N GLY A 45 3.48 -20.07 5.15
CA GLY A 45 4.21 -21.26 5.49
C GLY A 45 4.67 -22.12 4.30
N ALA A 46 4.51 -21.64 3.04
CA ALA A 46 5.08 -22.32 1.88
C ALA A 46 6.61 -22.47 2.03
N HIS A 47 7.14 -23.58 1.54
CA HIS A 47 8.54 -23.90 1.70
C HIS A 47 9.17 -24.32 0.37
N VAL A 48 9.97 -23.44 -0.22
CA VAL A 48 10.63 -23.65 -1.54
C VAL A 48 11.45 -24.95 -1.54
N GLY A 49 12.08 -25.30 -0.43
CA GLY A 49 12.85 -26.54 -0.29
C GLY A 49 12.05 -27.84 -0.45
N ASN A 50 10.71 -27.78 -0.45
CA ASN A 50 9.87 -28.95 -0.71
C ASN A 50 10.08 -29.49 -2.14
N MET A 51 10.38 -28.66 -3.15
CA MET A 51 10.67 -29.11 -4.51
C MET A 51 11.95 -29.93 -4.56
N ALA A 52 13.01 -29.46 -3.94
CA ALA A 52 14.27 -30.21 -3.85
C ALA A 52 14.10 -31.50 -3.00
N ALA A 53 13.28 -31.45 -1.96
CA ALA A 53 12.95 -32.63 -1.16
C ALA A 53 12.17 -33.67 -1.98
N LEU A 54 11.18 -33.24 -2.75
CA LEU A 54 10.40 -34.13 -3.65
C LEU A 54 11.33 -34.83 -4.64
N MET A 55 12.20 -34.10 -5.32
CA MET A 55 13.13 -34.68 -6.29
C MET A 55 14.02 -35.75 -5.65
N ARG A 56 14.57 -35.48 -4.49
CA ARG A 56 15.43 -36.42 -3.76
C ARG A 56 14.68 -37.64 -3.23
N GLU A 57 13.48 -37.45 -2.67
CA GLU A 57 12.71 -38.49 -1.98
C GLU A 57 11.93 -39.41 -2.93
N PHE A 58 11.62 -38.92 -4.13
CA PHE A 58 10.98 -39.71 -5.19
C PHE A 58 11.93 -40.09 -6.33
N ASP A 59 13.25 -39.95 -6.10
CA ASP A 59 14.33 -40.35 -7.01
C ASP A 59 14.18 -39.74 -8.43
N ILE A 60 13.84 -38.44 -8.49
CA ILE A 60 13.68 -37.68 -9.71
C ILE A 60 15.03 -37.11 -10.12
N GLU A 61 15.66 -37.68 -11.16
CA GLU A 61 16.99 -37.25 -11.64
C GLU A 61 16.97 -35.79 -12.15
N ALA A 62 15.95 -35.41 -12.90
CA ALA A 62 15.80 -34.05 -13.42
C ALA A 62 14.31 -33.69 -13.63
N PRO A 63 13.91 -32.45 -13.34
CA PRO A 63 12.56 -31.98 -13.66
C PRO A 63 12.41 -31.74 -15.16
N ILE A 64 11.23 -32.01 -15.70
CA ILE A 64 10.86 -31.62 -17.07
C ILE A 64 10.58 -30.11 -17.03
N LYS A 65 11.36 -29.29 -17.78
CA LYS A 65 11.21 -27.85 -17.82
C LYS A 65 10.34 -27.41 -18.97
N LEU A 66 9.23 -26.72 -18.69
CA LEU A 66 8.36 -26.09 -19.68
C LEU A 66 8.81 -24.62 -19.84
N GLU A 67 9.71 -24.37 -20.78
CA GLU A 67 10.34 -23.05 -20.98
C GLU A 67 9.67 -22.23 -22.09
N GLN A 68 8.87 -22.86 -22.96
CA GLN A 68 8.10 -22.17 -23.97
C GLN A 68 6.94 -21.41 -23.33
N ASN A 69 6.98 -20.08 -23.42
CA ASN A 69 5.92 -19.20 -22.93
C ASN A 69 5.03 -18.78 -24.10
N TYR A 70 3.70 -18.82 -23.87
CA TYR A 70 2.67 -18.43 -24.84
C TYR A 70 1.88 -17.20 -24.43
N ARG A 71 2.20 -16.61 -23.25
CA ARG A 71 1.48 -15.48 -22.67
C ARG A 71 2.06 -14.16 -23.12
N SER A 72 3.36 -13.96 -22.89
CA SER A 72 4.01 -12.65 -22.93
C SER A 72 4.88 -12.49 -24.18
N VAL A 73 4.99 -11.24 -24.64
CA VAL A 73 5.93 -10.82 -25.69
C VAL A 73 7.38 -10.87 -25.20
N GLY A 74 8.35 -10.86 -26.14
CA GLY A 74 9.77 -11.10 -25.88
C GLY A 74 10.39 -10.15 -24.86
N ASN A 75 10.16 -8.84 -24.96
CA ASN A 75 10.73 -7.84 -24.05
C ASN A 75 10.31 -8.03 -22.58
N ILE A 76 9.08 -8.48 -22.34
CA ILE A 76 8.58 -8.79 -21.00
C ILE A 76 9.31 -10.00 -20.42
N LEU A 77 9.51 -11.06 -21.23
CA LEU A 77 10.24 -12.25 -20.77
C LEU A 77 11.71 -11.98 -20.54
N LEU A 78 12.35 -11.16 -21.38
CA LEU A 78 13.74 -10.74 -21.16
C LEU A 78 13.89 -10.02 -19.81
N ALA A 79 12.97 -9.12 -19.47
CA ALA A 79 12.98 -8.44 -18.18
C ALA A 79 12.74 -9.42 -17.02
N ALA A 80 11.75 -10.33 -17.15
CA ALA A 80 11.44 -11.31 -16.11
C ALA A 80 12.63 -12.26 -15.83
N ASN A 81 13.24 -12.80 -16.89
CA ASN A 81 14.41 -13.67 -16.78
C ASN A 81 15.59 -12.93 -16.13
N ALA A 82 15.87 -11.69 -16.57
CA ALA A 82 16.99 -10.90 -16.02
C ALA A 82 16.83 -10.62 -14.53
N VAL A 83 15.61 -10.23 -14.08
CA VAL A 83 15.33 -10.00 -12.67
C VAL A 83 15.53 -11.28 -11.86
N ILE A 84 14.89 -12.38 -12.28
CA ILE A 84 14.89 -13.60 -11.47
C ILE A 84 16.26 -14.32 -11.45
N GLU A 85 17.11 -14.07 -12.44
CA GLU A 85 18.47 -14.65 -12.50
C GLU A 85 19.37 -14.21 -11.33
N HIS A 86 19.04 -13.11 -10.66
CA HIS A 86 19.75 -12.64 -9.46
C HIS A 86 19.49 -13.48 -8.20
N ASN A 87 18.51 -14.40 -8.22
CA ASN A 87 18.30 -15.34 -7.11
C ASN A 87 19.28 -16.50 -7.21
N ALA A 88 19.91 -16.88 -6.08
CA ALA A 88 20.94 -17.92 -6.05
C ALA A 88 20.35 -19.34 -6.04
N GLU A 89 19.26 -19.55 -5.29
CA GLU A 89 18.64 -20.87 -5.11
C GLU A 89 17.49 -21.07 -6.09
N ARG A 90 17.79 -21.51 -7.32
CA ARG A 90 16.80 -21.77 -8.37
C ARG A 90 16.99 -23.14 -9.00
N LEU A 91 15.90 -23.80 -9.43
CA LEU A 91 15.98 -24.96 -10.32
C LEU A 91 16.44 -24.59 -11.74
N GLY A 92 16.48 -23.29 -12.03
CA GLY A 92 17.06 -22.72 -13.24
C GLY A 92 16.27 -23.07 -14.50
N LYS A 93 15.27 -22.27 -14.84
CA LYS A 93 14.60 -22.25 -16.15
C LYS A 93 14.83 -20.91 -16.81
N ASN A 94 14.68 -20.86 -18.13
CA ASN A 94 14.76 -19.62 -18.90
C ASN A 94 13.56 -19.56 -19.86
N LEU A 95 12.60 -18.67 -19.59
CA LEU A 95 11.41 -18.55 -20.42
C LEU A 95 11.78 -17.96 -21.78
N ARG A 96 11.27 -18.58 -22.84
CA ARG A 96 11.40 -18.14 -24.23
C ARG A 96 10.02 -18.10 -24.91
N THR A 97 9.89 -17.29 -25.94
CA THR A 97 8.67 -17.18 -26.73
C THR A 97 8.99 -17.08 -28.21
N ASP A 98 8.08 -17.57 -29.03
CA ASP A 98 8.09 -17.35 -30.47
C ASP A 98 7.26 -16.10 -30.88
N ALA A 99 6.65 -15.41 -29.90
CA ALA A 99 5.98 -14.14 -30.12
C ALA A 99 6.98 -13.02 -30.47
N ALA A 100 6.47 -11.93 -31.05
CA ALA A 100 7.28 -10.75 -31.35
C ALA A 100 7.94 -10.18 -30.08
N GLU A 101 8.98 -9.36 -30.24
CA GLU A 101 9.65 -8.67 -29.14
C GLU A 101 8.69 -7.81 -28.33
N GLY A 102 7.72 -7.18 -29.01
CA GLY A 102 6.72 -6.28 -28.39
C GLY A 102 7.28 -4.90 -28.05
N ASP A 103 6.46 -4.08 -27.39
CA ASP A 103 6.87 -2.76 -26.93
C ASP A 103 7.90 -2.85 -25.82
N LYS A 104 8.79 -1.85 -25.73
CA LYS A 104 9.68 -1.69 -24.57
C LYS A 104 8.87 -1.38 -23.32
N ILE A 105 9.35 -1.86 -22.17
CA ILE A 105 8.79 -1.57 -20.86
C ILE A 105 8.94 -0.09 -20.58
N ARG A 106 7.85 0.59 -20.26
CA ARG A 106 7.87 2.03 -19.97
C ARG A 106 8.09 2.26 -18.47
N PHE A 107 9.13 3.03 -18.14
CA PHE A 107 9.41 3.43 -16.76
C PHE A 107 9.22 4.93 -16.58
N ILE A 108 8.54 5.33 -15.52
CA ILE A 108 8.40 6.74 -15.12
C ILE A 108 8.71 6.93 -13.63
N ALA A 109 9.49 7.99 -13.33
CA ALA A 109 9.61 8.54 -11.98
C ALA A 109 8.72 9.79 -11.91
N ALA A 110 7.55 9.66 -11.30
CA ALA A 110 6.62 10.75 -11.09
C ALA A 110 7.07 11.62 -9.90
N PRO A 111 6.80 12.94 -9.88
CA PRO A 111 7.16 13.80 -8.76
C PRO A 111 6.53 13.34 -7.43
N THR A 112 5.24 12.99 -7.45
CA THR A 112 4.47 12.55 -6.28
C THR A 112 3.68 11.28 -6.59
N ASP A 113 3.15 10.63 -5.54
CA ASP A 113 2.26 9.46 -5.66
C ASP A 113 0.94 9.79 -6.35
N PHE A 114 0.43 11.02 -6.19
CA PHE A 114 -0.74 11.48 -6.91
C PHE A 114 -0.48 11.60 -8.42
N GLU A 115 0.68 12.15 -8.83
CA GLU A 115 1.08 12.26 -10.22
C GLU A 115 1.44 10.89 -10.82
N GLU A 116 1.94 9.96 -10.01
CA GLU A 116 2.09 8.55 -10.39
C GLU A 116 0.73 7.94 -10.75
N ALA A 117 -0.28 8.10 -9.87
CA ALA A 117 -1.64 7.61 -10.12
C ALA A 117 -2.27 8.29 -11.35
N GLN A 118 -2.06 9.59 -11.52
CA GLN A 118 -2.56 10.31 -12.69
C GLN A 118 -1.95 9.82 -14.01
N PHE A 119 -0.64 9.53 -14.01
CA PHE A 119 0.02 8.93 -15.16
C PHE A 119 -0.61 7.57 -15.54
N ILE A 120 -0.83 6.71 -14.55
CA ILE A 120 -1.46 5.40 -14.76
C ILE A 120 -2.85 5.55 -15.39
N ILE A 121 -3.65 6.51 -14.90
CA ILE A 121 -4.99 6.79 -15.42
C ILE A 121 -4.95 7.30 -16.85
N ASP A 122 -4.03 8.23 -17.15
CA ASP A 122 -3.89 8.81 -18.49
C ASP A 122 -3.47 7.76 -19.52
N GLU A 123 -2.54 6.87 -19.16
CA GLU A 123 -2.12 5.73 -20.00
C GLU A 123 -3.25 4.71 -20.15
N ALA A 124 -3.97 4.37 -19.08
CA ALA A 124 -5.12 3.46 -19.17
C ALA A 124 -6.21 4.01 -20.09
N LYS A 125 -6.53 5.31 -20.01
CA LYS A 125 -7.45 5.99 -20.92
C LYS A 125 -6.93 6.01 -22.36
N ALA A 126 -5.62 6.13 -22.56
CA ALA A 126 -5.02 6.07 -23.89
C ALA A 126 -5.16 4.67 -24.51
N LEU A 127 -4.86 3.62 -23.72
CA LEU A 127 -5.03 2.23 -24.14
C LEU A 127 -6.50 1.87 -24.43
N GLN A 128 -7.42 2.40 -23.62
CA GLN A 128 -8.86 2.20 -23.85
C GLN A 128 -9.28 2.82 -25.20
N ARG A 129 -8.77 4.00 -25.53
CA ARG A 129 -9.01 4.63 -26.86
C ARG A 129 -8.39 3.86 -28.02
N GLU A 130 -7.31 3.12 -27.77
CA GLU A 130 -6.69 2.18 -28.72
C GLU A 130 -7.47 0.86 -28.87
N GLY A 131 -8.52 0.66 -28.05
CA GLY A 131 -9.40 -0.51 -28.11
C GLY A 131 -9.07 -1.62 -27.09
N THR A 132 -8.18 -1.39 -26.14
CA THR A 132 -7.94 -2.34 -25.04
C THR A 132 -9.02 -2.16 -23.97
N ALA A 133 -9.76 -3.21 -23.64
CA ALA A 133 -10.76 -3.14 -22.58
C ALA A 133 -10.11 -2.88 -21.20
N LEU A 134 -10.76 -2.13 -20.34
CA LEU A 134 -10.26 -1.85 -18.99
C LEU A 134 -10.08 -3.13 -18.16
N SER A 135 -10.96 -4.10 -18.33
CA SER A 135 -10.88 -5.43 -17.71
C SER A 135 -9.64 -6.25 -18.15
N GLN A 136 -8.99 -5.84 -19.24
CA GLN A 136 -7.71 -6.42 -19.70
C GLN A 136 -6.50 -5.60 -19.24
N MET A 137 -6.70 -4.63 -18.34
CA MET A 137 -5.64 -3.83 -17.74
C MET A 137 -5.65 -4.02 -16.23
N ALA A 138 -4.47 -4.10 -15.62
CA ALA A 138 -4.33 -4.20 -14.17
C ALA A 138 -3.30 -3.22 -13.62
N VAL A 139 -3.60 -2.64 -12.47
CA VAL A 139 -2.65 -1.90 -11.62
C VAL A 139 -2.27 -2.83 -10.47
N LEU A 140 -0.99 -3.18 -10.41
CA LEU A 140 -0.44 -4.04 -9.38
C LEU A 140 0.41 -3.23 -8.41
N TYR A 141 0.20 -3.46 -7.14
CA TYR A 141 0.93 -2.82 -6.05
C TYR A 141 1.37 -3.85 -5.00
N ARG A 142 2.37 -3.48 -4.18
CA ARG A 142 2.95 -4.39 -3.19
C ARG A 142 2.11 -4.49 -1.92
N SER A 143 1.60 -3.39 -1.40
CA SER A 143 0.80 -3.30 -0.18
C SER A 143 -0.60 -2.76 -0.47
N ASN A 144 -1.59 -3.27 0.25
CA ASN A 144 -2.97 -2.82 0.17
C ASN A 144 -3.14 -1.31 0.45
N ALA A 145 -2.31 -0.73 1.30
CA ALA A 145 -2.34 0.70 1.61
C ALA A 145 -2.19 1.58 0.37
N GLN A 146 -1.37 1.16 -0.61
CA GLN A 146 -1.13 1.90 -1.85
C GLN A 146 -2.40 2.11 -2.69
N SER A 147 -3.44 1.28 -2.51
CA SER A 147 -4.67 1.39 -3.32
C SER A 147 -5.41 2.71 -3.11
N ARG A 148 -5.31 3.34 -1.93
CA ARG A 148 -6.07 4.56 -1.60
C ARG A 148 -5.83 5.70 -2.59
N VAL A 149 -4.58 6.03 -2.87
CA VAL A 149 -4.25 7.13 -3.80
C VAL A 149 -4.75 6.81 -5.22
N LEU A 150 -4.60 5.56 -5.65
CA LEU A 150 -5.11 5.07 -6.93
C LEU A 150 -6.64 5.12 -6.98
N GLU A 151 -7.33 4.65 -5.94
CA GLU A 151 -8.79 4.67 -5.84
C GLU A 151 -9.32 6.10 -5.89
N GLN A 152 -8.72 7.02 -5.13
CA GLN A 152 -9.10 8.43 -5.11
C GLN A 152 -8.90 9.09 -6.48
N ALA A 153 -7.78 8.83 -7.14
CA ALA A 153 -7.49 9.38 -8.46
C ALA A 153 -8.45 8.82 -9.53
N LEU A 154 -8.77 7.52 -9.47
CA LEU A 154 -9.75 6.88 -10.36
C LEU A 154 -11.17 7.42 -10.16
N PHE A 155 -11.56 7.60 -8.89
CA PHE A 155 -12.84 8.20 -8.53
C PHE A 155 -12.98 9.61 -9.12
N ARG A 156 -11.98 10.49 -8.90
CA ARG A 156 -11.94 11.86 -9.46
C ARG A 156 -11.94 11.87 -10.99
N ALA A 157 -11.30 10.88 -11.62
CA ALA A 157 -11.22 10.76 -13.07
C ALA A 157 -12.48 10.16 -13.73
N GLY A 158 -13.43 9.67 -12.91
CA GLY A 158 -14.63 8.95 -13.36
C GLY A 158 -14.32 7.67 -14.12
N LEU A 159 -13.15 7.03 -13.87
CA LEU A 159 -12.76 5.80 -14.52
C LEU A 159 -13.22 4.59 -13.68
N PRO A 160 -14.05 3.68 -14.22
CA PRO A 160 -14.53 2.54 -13.46
C PRO A 160 -13.39 1.59 -13.11
N TYR A 161 -13.36 1.13 -11.87
CA TYR A 161 -12.36 0.20 -11.37
C TYR A 161 -12.97 -0.88 -10.47
N LYS A 162 -12.23 -1.98 -10.30
CA LYS A 162 -12.60 -3.08 -9.41
C LYS A 162 -11.39 -3.52 -8.59
N ILE A 163 -11.57 -3.69 -7.28
CA ILE A 163 -10.52 -4.27 -6.42
C ILE A 163 -10.69 -5.79 -6.43
N TYR A 164 -9.64 -6.48 -6.84
CA TYR A 164 -9.61 -7.93 -6.87
C TYR A 164 -8.97 -8.49 -5.60
N GLY A 165 -9.66 -9.42 -4.96
CA GLY A 165 -9.14 -10.10 -3.76
C GLY A 165 -9.16 -9.27 -2.47
N GLY A 166 -9.84 -8.13 -2.45
CA GLY A 166 -9.91 -7.24 -1.29
C GLY A 166 -11.12 -6.32 -1.27
N LEU A 167 -11.14 -5.44 -0.28
CA LEU A 167 -12.12 -4.36 -0.11
C LEU A 167 -11.49 -3.02 -0.50
N ARG A 168 -12.32 -2.08 -0.94
CA ARG A 168 -11.91 -0.67 -1.10
C ARG A 168 -11.35 -0.12 0.20
N PHE A 169 -10.47 0.87 0.11
CA PHE A 169 -9.77 1.40 1.27
C PHE A 169 -10.71 1.77 2.42
N TYR A 170 -11.72 2.59 2.15
CA TYR A 170 -12.68 3.03 3.18
C TYR A 170 -13.70 1.95 3.61
N GLU A 171 -13.72 0.80 2.96
CA GLU A 171 -14.56 -0.34 3.34
C GLU A 171 -13.86 -1.33 4.27
N ARG A 172 -12.54 -1.23 4.42
CA ARG A 172 -11.74 -2.11 5.28
C ARG A 172 -12.14 -1.95 6.74
N GLN A 173 -12.10 -3.05 7.46
CA GLN A 173 -12.64 -3.10 8.83
C GLN A 173 -11.90 -2.15 9.79
N GLU A 174 -10.57 -2.12 9.74
CA GLU A 174 -9.72 -1.23 10.54
C GLU A 174 -10.01 0.25 10.25
N ILE A 175 -10.25 0.58 8.98
CA ILE A 175 -10.59 1.95 8.55
C ILE A 175 -11.99 2.32 9.05
N LYS A 176 -12.96 1.43 8.89
CA LYS A 176 -14.32 1.64 9.43
C LYS A 176 -14.34 1.79 10.95
N HIS A 177 -13.43 1.12 11.68
CA HIS A 177 -13.28 1.31 13.12
C HIS A 177 -12.73 2.70 13.45
N ALA A 178 -11.65 3.12 12.79
CA ALA A 178 -11.07 4.45 13.00
C ALA A 178 -12.06 5.58 12.65
N LEU A 179 -12.75 5.47 11.52
CA LEU A 179 -13.77 6.45 11.13
C LEU A 179 -14.96 6.48 12.11
N ALA A 180 -15.34 5.33 12.71
CA ALA A 180 -16.40 5.32 13.73
C ALA A 180 -15.98 6.06 15.01
N TYR A 181 -14.72 5.93 15.45
CA TYR A 181 -14.19 6.76 16.54
C TYR A 181 -14.19 8.24 16.19
N LEU A 182 -13.79 8.58 14.96
CA LEU A 182 -13.78 9.96 14.49
C LEU A 182 -15.21 10.55 14.45
N ARG A 183 -16.20 9.75 14.03
CA ARG A 183 -17.62 10.14 14.06
C ARG A 183 -18.11 10.41 15.47
N LEU A 184 -17.81 9.53 16.43
CA LEU A 184 -18.18 9.71 17.82
C LEU A 184 -17.53 10.93 18.47
N ALA A 185 -16.31 11.29 18.06
CA ALA A 185 -15.63 12.48 18.55
C ALA A 185 -16.37 13.78 18.17
N VAL A 186 -17.04 13.82 17.00
CA VAL A 186 -17.80 14.98 16.54
C VAL A 186 -19.30 14.87 16.82
N ASN A 187 -19.82 13.66 16.92
CA ASN A 187 -21.22 13.36 17.23
C ASN A 187 -21.32 12.09 18.08
N PRO A 188 -21.28 12.19 19.40
CA PRO A 188 -21.39 11.02 20.28
C PRO A 188 -22.74 10.26 20.16
N ASP A 189 -23.80 10.92 19.68
CA ASP A 189 -25.12 10.33 19.49
C ASP A 189 -25.26 9.50 18.19
N ASP A 190 -24.15 9.23 17.46
CA ASP A 190 -24.13 8.26 16.36
C ASP A 190 -24.15 6.82 16.91
N ASP A 191 -25.34 6.28 17.09
CA ASP A 191 -25.57 4.94 17.63
C ASP A 191 -24.90 3.83 16.82
N ASN A 192 -24.82 3.97 15.49
CA ASN A 192 -24.15 3.01 14.63
C ASN A 192 -22.62 3.01 14.84
N ALA A 193 -22.03 4.18 14.94
CA ALA A 193 -20.61 4.32 15.25
C ALA A 193 -20.30 3.78 16.66
N LEU A 194 -21.16 4.07 17.64
CA LEU A 194 -21.01 3.57 19.02
C LEU A 194 -21.03 2.04 19.06
N LEU A 195 -22.04 1.39 18.47
CA LEU A 195 -22.15 -0.07 18.46
C LEU A 195 -20.95 -0.72 17.77
N ARG A 196 -20.39 -0.07 16.77
CA ARG A 196 -19.21 -0.58 16.06
C ARG A 196 -17.97 -0.64 16.94
N VAL A 197 -17.77 0.33 17.84
CA VAL A 197 -16.46 0.49 18.52
C VAL A 197 -16.51 0.41 20.04
N ILE A 198 -17.67 0.33 20.67
CA ILE A 198 -17.80 0.28 22.14
C ILE A 198 -16.96 -0.86 22.77
N ASN A 199 -16.81 -1.98 22.09
CA ASN A 199 -15.97 -3.11 22.49
C ASN A 199 -14.87 -3.46 21.47
N MET A 200 -14.47 -2.51 20.64
CA MET A 200 -13.40 -2.66 19.65
C MET A 200 -12.39 -1.51 19.75
N PRO A 201 -11.16 -1.76 20.22
CA PRO A 201 -10.60 -3.02 20.74
C PRO A 201 -11.35 -3.61 21.91
N THR A 202 -11.11 -4.89 22.22
CA THR A 202 -11.81 -5.61 23.30
C THR A 202 -11.61 -4.92 24.65
N ARG A 203 -12.70 -4.36 25.23
CA ARG A 203 -12.73 -3.67 26.54
C ARG A 203 -13.44 -4.46 27.61
N GLY A 204 -13.94 -5.66 27.28
CA GLY A 204 -14.77 -6.47 28.16
C GLY A 204 -16.16 -5.90 28.38
N ILE A 205 -16.66 -5.11 27.41
CA ILE A 205 -18.05 -4.69 27.29
C ILE A 205 -18.76 -5.71 26.41
N GLY A 206 -19.35 -6.73 27.04
CA GLY A 206 -19.98 -7.84 26.34
C GLY A 206 -21.40 -7.53 25.89
N THR A 207 -22.00 -8.45 25.13
CA THR A 207 -23.33 -8.36 24.54
C THR A 207 -24.40 -7.97 25.58
N ARG A 208 -24.36 -8.58 26.78
CA ARG A 208 -25.31 -8.30 27.87
C ARG A 208 -25.28 -6.83 28.32
N THR A 209 -24.08 -6.21 28.36
CA THR A 209 -23.94 -4.79 28.72
C THR A 209 -24.50 -3.89 27.61
N ILE A 210 -24.23 -4.26 26.35
CA ILE A 210 -24.74 -3.55 25.17
C ILE A 210 -26.28 -3.61 25.15
N GLU A 211 -26.85 -4.79 25.35
CA GLU A 211 -28.33 -4.97 25.46
C GLU A 211 -28.94 -4.12 26.59
N THR A 212 -28.25 -4.00 27.74
CA THR A 212 -28.68 -3.14 28.84
C THR A 212 -28.71 -1.66 28.42
N ILE A 213 -27.68 -1.20 27.70
CA ILE A 213 -27.61 0.18 27.16
C ILE A 213 -28.78 0.40 26.17
N GLN A 214 -28.97 -0.55 25.24
CA GLN A 214 -30.04 -0.48 24.23
C GLN A 214 -31.42 -0.45 24.86
N SER A 215 -31.67 -1.29 25.86
CA SER A 215 -32.95 -1.29 26.58
C SER A 215 -33.20 0.04 27.31
N ALA A 216 -32.19 0.56 28.01
CA ALA A 216 -32.29 1.84 28.69
C ALA A 216 -32.52 3.01 27.73
N ALA A 217 -31.86 3.01 26.58
CA ALA A 217 -32.05 4.00 25.52
C ALA A 217 -33.47 3.96 24.96
N ALA A 218 -33.98 2.77 24.66
CA ALA A 218 -35.32 2.57 24.12
C ALA A 218 -36.41 2.98 25.14
N GLU A 219 -36.26 2.60 26.43
CA GLU A 219 -37.20 2.94 27.50
C GLU A 219 -37.30 4.45 27.76
N GLN A 220 -36.17 5.18 27.62
CA GLN A 220 -36.09 6.61 27.91
C GLN A 220 -36.22 7.49 26.66
N GLY A 221 -36.20 6.91 25.46
CA GLY A 221 -36.26 7.66 24.20
C GLY A 221 -35.02 8.53 23.97
N ILE A 222 -33.84 8.05 24.39
CA ILE A 222 -32.53 8.75 24.29
C ILE A 222 -31.56 7.95 23.42
N SER A 223 -30.42 8.55 23.07
CA SER A 223 -29.34 7.85 22.33
C SER A 223 -28.67 6.78 23.17
N LEU A 224 -27.97 5.84 22.50
CA LEU A 224 -27.14 4.84 23.20
C LEU A 224 -26.00 5.51 23.99
N TRP A 225 -25.49 6.62 23.50
CA TRP A 225 -24.49 7.42 24.21
C TRP A 225 -25.01 7.97 25.53
N GLN A 226 -26.18 8.61 25.50
CA GLN A 226 -26.82 9.17 26.71
C GLN A 226 -27.13 8.06 27.71
N ALA A 227 -27.62 6.92 27.24
CA ALA A 227 -27.82 5.74 28.08
C ALA A 227 -26.52 5.19 28.69
N ALA A 228 -25.43 5.14 27.91
CA ALA A 228 -24.14 4.71 28.39
C ALA A 228 -23.56 5.66 29.48
N CYS A 229 -23.70 6.97 29.29
CA CYS A 229 -23.33 7.97 30.28
C CYS A 229 -24.16 7.80 31.58
N GLY A 230 -25.43 7.49 31.47
CA GLY A 230 -26.36 7.26 32.60
C GLY A 230 -26.01 6.04 33.46
N MET A 231 -25.23 5.06 32.93
CA MET A 231 -24.81 3.88 33.71
C MET A 231 -23.84 4.24 34.87
N GLY A 232 -23.13 5.35 34.78
CA GLY A 232 -22.31 5.91 35.84
C GLY A 232 -21.15 4.98 36.28
N ALA A 233 -20.61 5.24 37.47
CA ALA A 233 -19.46 4.50 38.03
C ALA A 233 -19.72 2.99 38.27
N LYS A 234 -20.96 2.53 38.27
CA LYS A 234 -21.31 1.11 38.45
C LYS A 234 -20.88 0.25 37.28
N ALA A 235 -20.67 0.85 36.10
CA ALA A 235 -20.20 0.19 34.88
C ALA A 235 -18.80 0.74 34.49
N ALA A 236 -17.78 0.48 35.30
CA ALA A 236 -16.44 1.05 35.17
C ALA A 236 -15.84 0.97 33.75
N LYS A 237 -16.11 -0.12 33.01
CA LYS A 237 -15.64 -0.31 31.63
C LYS A 237 -16.36 0.62 30.65
N VAL A 238 -17.67 0.81 30.80
CA VAL A 238 -18.45 1.76 30.00
C VAL A 238 -18.02 3.19 30.32
N ALA A 239 -17.85 3.52 31.59
CA ALA A 239 -17.36 4.83 32.02
C ALA A 239 -15.95 5.15 31.47
N ALA A 240 -15.08 4.14 31.33
CA ALA A 240 -13.77 4.32 30.69
C ALA A 240 -13.91 4.61 29.20
N PHE A 241 -14.81 3.92 28.49
CA PHE A 241 -15.12 4.20 27.09
C PHE A 241 -15.72 5.61 26.91
N VAL A 242 -16.65 6.00 27.78
CA VAL A 242 -17.25 7.36 27.75
C VAL A 242 -16.15 8.41 27.87
N ARG A 243 -15.27 8.31 28.88
CA ARG A 243 -14.15 9.25 29.04
C ARG A 243 -13.22 9.31 27.82
N LEU A 244 -12.98 8.18 27.15
CA LEU A 244 -12.19 8.14 25.91
C LEU A 244 -12.87 9.01 24.83
N ILE A 245 -14.15 8.82 24.59
CA ILE A 245 -14.90 9.57 23.56
C ILE A 245 -14.98 11.07 23.92
N GLU A 246 -15.24 11.42 25.19
CA GLU A 246 -15.22 12.81 25.67
C GLU A 246 -13.84 13.46 25.45
N GLY A 247 -12.74 12.72 25.73
CA GLY A 247 -11.38 13.18 25.48
C GLY A 247 -11.12 13.43 23.99
N LEU A 248 -11.52 12.52 23.12
CA LEU A 248 -11.42 12.69 21.66
C LEU A 248 -12.26 13.86 21.17
N GLY A 249 -13.48 14.06 21.72
CA GLY A 249 -14.34 15.19 21.39
C GLY A 249 -13.73 16.54 21.79
N THR A 250 -13.08 16.60 22.97
CA THR A 250 -12.36 17.80 23.42
C THR A 250 -11.19 18.11 22.48
N LEU A 251 -10.44 17.08 22.06
CA LEU A 251 -9.33 17.21 21.14
C LEU A 251 -9.78 17.68 19.75
N ALA A 252 -10.90 17.14 19.26
CA ALA A 252 -11.44 17.47 17.93
C ALA A 252 -11.70 18.97 17.73
N ALA A 253 -12.02 19.70 18.80
CA ALA A 253 -12.31 21.13 18.76
C ALA A 253 -11.06 22.02 18.62
N VAL A 254 -9.85 21.48 18.90
CA VAL A 254 -8.61 22.29 19.01
C VAL A 254 -7.46 21.76 18.18
N SER A 255 -7.57 20.55 17.62
CA SER A 255 -6.48 19.88 16.89
C SER A 255 -6.70 19.92 15.39
N SER A 256 -5.61 19.81 14.65
CA SER A 256 -5.64 19.56 13.21
C SER A 256 -6.24 18.17 12.90
N LEU A 257 -6.71 17.97 11.67
CA LEU A 257 -7.25 16.67 11.22
C LEU A 257 -6.19 15.55 11.36
N GLN A 258 -4.91 15.85 11.09
CA GLN A 258 -3.80 14.91 11.29
C GLN A 258 -3.66 14.49 12.75
N GLU A 259 -3.57 15.46 13.66
CA GLU A 259 -3.43 15.19 15.10
C GLU A 259 -4.62 14.40 15.62
N MET A 260 -5.82 14.75 15.18
CA MET A 260 -7.04 14.03 15.54
C MET A 260 -7.02 12.59 15.03
N MET A 261 -6.56 12.33 13.80
CA MET A 261 -6.47 10.98 13.26
C MET A 261 -5.43 10.14 14.00
N LEU A 262 -4.27 10.74 14.34
CA LEU A 262 -3.26 10.09 15.18
C LEU A 262 -3.81 9.73 16.56
N ALA A 263 -4.55 10.65 17.20
CA ALA A 263 -5.19 10.38 18.49
C ALA A 263 -6.23 9.26 18.37
N VAL A 264 -7.08 9.29 17.34
CA VAL A 264 -8.08 8.24 17.08
C VAL A 264 -7.42 6.86 16.94
N THR A 265 -6.35 6.74 16.18
CA THR A 265 -5.71 5.44 15.93
C THR A 265 -4.95 4.91 17.16
N ARG A 266 -4.31 5.78 17.94
CA ARG A 266 -3.49 5.43 19.11
C ARG A 266 -4.31 5.34 20.40
N ASP A 267 -5.02 6.42 20.78
CA ASP A 267 -5.69 6.50 22.08
C ASP A 267 -6.89 5.58 22.17
N SER A 268 -7.52 5.24 21.04
CA SER A 268 -8.53 4.18 21.01
C SER A 268 -7.96 2.79 21.29
N GLY A 269 -6.64 2.59 21.17
CA GLY A 269 -5.96 1.31 21.26
C GLY A 269 -6.04 0.45 20.00
N LEU A 270 -6.46 1.01 18.84
CA LEU A 270 -6.56 0.25 17.58
C LEU A 270 -5.19 -0.23 17.10
N VAL A 271 -4.17 0.64 17.13
CA VAL A 271 -2.80 0.26 16.72
C VAL A 271 -2.28 -0.88 17.59
N GLU A 272 -2.36 -0.74 18.93
CA GLU A 272 -1.93 -1.79 19.87
C GLU A 272 -2.69 -3.11 19.65
N TYR A 273 -3.99 -3.02 19.44
CA TYR A 273 -4.82 -4.18 19.14
C TYR A 273 -4.35 -4.92 17.89
N TYR A 274 -4.13 -4.22 16.79
CA TYR A 274 -3.70 -4.86 15.55
C TYR A 274 -2.25 -5.34 15.61
N GLN A 275 -1.36 -4.70 16.36
CA GLN A 275 0.00 -5.19 16.60
C GLN A 275 0.04 -6.56 17.29
N THR A 276 -0.95 -6.87 18.13
CA THR A 276 -1.03 -8.16 18.85
C THR A 276 -1.68 -9.28 18.04
N GLN A 277 -2.28 -8.98 16.88
CA GLN A 277 -2.92 -9.98 16.02
C GLN A 277 -1.85 -10.84 15.31
N LYS A 278 -2.16 -12.13 15.11
CA LYS A 278 -1.32 -13.01 14.28
C LYS A 278 -1.75 -12.94 12.82
N GLY A 279 -0.81 -12.99 11.89
CA GLY A 279 -1.07 -13.03 10.45
C GLY A 279 -0.99 -11.67 9.77
N GLU A 280 -2.04 -11.20 9.11
CA GLU A 280 -2.07 -9.97 8.29
C GLU A 280 -2.09 -8.67 9.11
N HIS A 281 -1.43 -8.67 10.29
CA HIS A 281 -1.41 -7.49 11.17
C HIS A 281 -0.71 -6.29 10.54
N GLN A 282 0.36 -6.51 9.76
CA GLN A 282 1.12 -5.43 9.14
C GLN A 282 0.28 -4.68 8.11
N ASP A 283 -0.45 -5.38 7.23
CA ASP A 283 -1.34 -4.74 6.26
C ASP A 283 -2.37 -3.82 6.92
N ARG A 284 -2.89 -4.20 8.09
CA ARG A 284 -3.86 -3.37 8.83
C ARG A 284 -3.21 -2.15 9.47
N LEU A 285 -1.98 -2.28 9.96
CA LEU A 285 -1.22 -1.15 10.47
C LEU A 285 -0.87 -0.18 9.33
N ASP A 286 -0.39 -0.69 8.20
CA ASP A 286 -0.12 0.11 7.00
C ASP A 286 -1.39 0.85 6.53
N ASN A 287 -2.57 0.23 6.62
CA ASN A 287 -3.84 0.87 6.30
C ASN A 287 -4.21 1.99 7.28
N LEU A 288 -3.96 1.81 8.60
CA LEU A 288 -4.19 2.87 9.59
C LEU A 288 -3.22 4.05 9.39
N ASP A 289 -1.97 3.76 9.06
CA ASP A 289 -0.98 4.79 8.73
C ASP A 289 -1.37 5.54 7.45
N GLU A 290 -1.89 4.83 6.44
CA GLU A 290 -2.38 5.44 5.22
C GLU A 290 -3.65 6.29 5.46
N LEU A 291 -4.46 5.95 6.46
CA LEU A 291 -5.57 6.82 6.87
C LEU A 291 -5.07 8.14 7.47
N VAL A 292 -3.95 8.12 8.20
CA VAL A 292 -3.29 9.35 8.68
C VAL A 292 -2.76 10.16 7.50
N ASN A 293 -2.14 9.49 6.51
CA ASN A 293 -1.68 10.15 5.27
C ASN A 293 -2.85 10.80 4.52
N ALA A 294 -4.00 10.12 4.45
CA ALA A 294 -5.22 10.69 3.87
C ALA A 294 -5.66 11.97 4.58
N ALA A 295 -5.60 11.98 5.91
CA ALA A 295 -5.94 13.15 6.72
C ALA A 295 -4.99 14.34 6.48
N VAL A 296 -3.68 14.06 6.32
CA VAL A 296 -2.67 15.10 6.00
C VAL A 296 -2.87 15.68 4.60
N ALA A 297 -3.15 14.81 3.62
CA ALA A 297 -3.33 15.22 2.23
C ALA A 297 -4.70 15.86 1.95
N PHE A 298 -5.65 15.75 2.88
CA PHE A 298 -7.01 16.23 2.69
C PHE A 298 -7.09 17.77 2.74
N LYS A 299 -7.68 18.34 1.71
CA LYS A 299 -7.96 19.78 1.61
C LYS A 299 -9.46 19.98 1.56
N PRO A 300 -10.06 20.55 2.60
CA PRO A 300 -11.50 20.77 2.67
C PRO A 300 -12.05 21.59 1.48
N GLU A 301 -11.24 22.52 0.94
CA GLU A 301 -11.62 23.37 -0.19
C GLU A 301 -11.73 22.60 -1.53
N GLU A 302 -11.06 21.47 -1.64
CA GLU A 302 -11.10 20.59 -2.83
C GLU A 302 -12.20 19.51 -2.70
N SER A 303 -12.91 19.45 -1.55
CA SER A 303 -14.04 18.54 -1.36
C SER A 303 -15.25 19.04 -2.17
N ASN A 304 -16.00 18.08 -2.77
CA ASN A 304 -17.15 18.33 -3.66
C ASN A 304 -18.36 18.98 -2.98
N PHE A 305 -18.15 19.87 -2.03
CA PHE A 305 -19.26 20.70 -1.53
C PHE A 305 -19.51 21.83 -2.54
N GLU A 306 -20.51 21.67 -3.41
CA GLU A 306 -20.93 22.69 -4.38
C GLU A 306 -21.25 24.04 -3.71
N THR A 307 -21.65 24.01 -2.44
CA THR A 307 -21.84 25.21 -1.61
C THR A 307 -21.63 24.86 -0.15
N LEU A 308 -20.58 25.42 0.46
CA LEU A 308 -20.46 25.37 1.92
C LEU A 308 -21.60 26.18 2.55
N PRO A 309 -22.26 25.66 3.60
CA PRO A 309 -23.17 26.49 4.39
C PRO A 309 -22.47 27.76 4.86
N GLU A 310 -23.16 28.89 4.84
CA GLU A 310 -22.62 30.17 5.32
C GLU A 310 -22.13 30.00 6.77
N GLY A 311 -20.87 30.31 7.05
CA GLY A 311 -20.24 30.12 8.36
C GLY A 311 -19.64 28.70 8.62
N ALA A 312 -19.71 27.77 7.69
CA ALA A 312 -19.13 26.42 7.89
C ALA A 312 -17.60 26.46 8.06
N ALA A 313 -16.92 27.40 7.39
CA ALA A 313 -15.46 27.58 7.52
C ALA A 313 -15.03 28.06 8.93
N ASP A 314 -15.93 28.68 9.69
CA ASP A 314 -15.67 29.13 11.07
C ASP A 314 -15.88 28.02 12.11
N ASN A 315 -16.44 26.87 11.70
CA ASN A 315 -16.61 25.72 12.61
C ASN A 315 -15.30 24.93 12.72
N PRO A 316 -14.69 24.84 13.93
CA PRO A 316 -13.44 24.10 14.12
C PRO A 316 -13.54 22.61 13.76
N LEU A 317 -14.73 22.03 13.79
CA LEU A 317 -14.98 20.63 13.40
C LEU A 317 -15.14 20.46 11.88
N PHE A 318 -15.20 21.54 11.11
CA PHE A 318 -15.45 21.47 9.67
C PHE A 318 -14.48 20.57 8.90
N PRO A 319 -13.13 20.62 9.12
CA PRO A 319 -12.21 19.74 8.41
C PRO A 319 -12.50 18.24 8.65
N ILE A 320 -12.91 17.88 9.88
CA ILE A 320 -13.24 16.51 10.24
C ILE A 320 -14.55 16.07 9.56
N LEU A 321 -15.57 16.93 9.59
CA LEU A 321 -16.87 16.65 8.97
C LEU A 321 -16.74 16.52 7.44
N ALA A 322 -15.94 17.39 6.83
CA ALA A 322 -15.66 17.36 5.40
C ALA A 322 -14.92 16.07 5.01
N PHE A 323 -13.92 15.66 5.81
CA PHE A 323 -13.19 14.40 5.61
C PHE A 323 -14.12 13.19 5.72
N LEU A 324 -14.96 13.11 6.75
CA LEU A 324 -15.93 12.03 6.93
C LEU A 324 -16.93 11.95 5.77
N SER A 325 -17.38 13.09 5.25
CA SER A 325 -18.24 13.15 4.06
C SER A 325 -17.53 12.63 2.81
N SER A 326 -16.29 13.06 2.57
CA SER A 326 -15.49 12.58 1.43
C SER A 326 -15.26 11.08 1.51
N ALA A 327 -14.86 10.57 2.68
CA ALA A 327 -14.68 9.14 2.92
C ALA A 327 -15.96 8.32 2.69
N ALA A 328 -17.12 8.89 3.05
CA ALA A 328 -18.42 8.25 2.80
C ALA A 328 -18.78 8.21 1.31
N LEU A 329 -18.51 9.28 0.57
CA LEU A 329 -18.72 9.32 -0.89
C LEU A 329 -17.80 8.34 -1.62
N GLU A 330 -16.52 8.29 -1.26
CA GLU A 330 -15.56 7.35 -1.85
C GLU A 330 -15.89 5.87 -1.51
N SER A 331 -16.54 5.62 -0.38
CA SER A 331 -17.05 4.27 -0.01
C SER A 331 -18.37 3.90 -0.71
N GLY A 332 -19.06 4.84 -1.35
CA GLY A 332 -20.37 4.67 -1.97
C GLY A 332 -20.37 4.08 -3.38
N GLU A 333 -21.17 4.61 -4.27
CA GLU A 333 -21.77 3.99 -5.44
C GLU A 333 -20.89 3.72 -6.69
N ASN A 334 -19.58 3.98 -6.71
CA ASN A 334 -18.79 3.96 -7.95
C ASN A 334 -17.99 2.67 -8.20
N GLN A 335 -18.35 1.55 -7.60
CA GLN A 335 -17.80 0.28 -8.02
C GLN A 335 -18.52 -0.20 -9.28
N ALA A 336 -17.73 -0.58 -10.31
CA ALA A 336 -18.25 -1.24 -11.49
C ALA A 336 -19.07 -2.47 -11.08
N GLY A 337 -20.26 -2.61 -11.64
CA GLY A 337 -21.14 -3.75 -11.44
C GLY A 337 -20.51 -5.06 -11.90
N GLU A 338 -21.13 -6.18 -11.57
CA GLU A 338 -20.71 -7.47 -12.07
C GLU A 338 -20.95 -7.51 -13.60
N GLY A 339 -19.86 -7.57 -14.38
CA GLY A 339 -19.89 -7.55 -15.85
C GLY A 339 -19.51 -6.23 -16.51
N ASP A 340 -19.34 -5.15 -15.77
CA ASP A 340 -18.86 -3.88 -16.32
C ASP A 340 -17.37 -3.93 -16.70
N ASP A 341 -17.00 -3.21 -17.77
CA ASP A 341 -15.62 -3.05 -18.18
C ASP A 341 -14.90 -2.07 -17.24
N ALA A 342 -14.02 -2.59 -16.38
CA ALA A 342 -13.38 -1.84 -15.31
C ALA A 342 -11.90 -2.17 -15.16
N LEU A 343 -11.07 -1.18 -14.80
CA LEU A 343 -9.66 -1.35 -14.50
C LEU A 343 -9.48 -2.22 -13.24
N GLN A 344 -8.61 -3.23 -13.30
CA GLN A 344 -8.39 -4.17 -12.21
C GLN A 344 -7.28 -3.66 -11.26
N LEU A 345 -7.59 -3.48 -9.98
CA LEU A 345 -6.64 -3.10 -8.94
C LEU A 345 -6.40 -4.27 -8.00
N MET A 346 -5.14 -4.62 -7.74
CA MET A 346 -4.82 -5.72 -6.83
C MET A 346 -3.38 -5.69 -6.34
N THR A 347 -3.11 -6.40 -5.25
CA THR A 347 -1.73 -6.68 -4.86
C THR A 347 -1.09 -7.65 -5.84
N VAL A 348 0.25 -7.62 -5.95
CA VAL A 348 0.99 -8.60 -6.78
C VAL A 348 0.68 -10.04 -6.35
N HIS A 349 0.49 -10.28 -5.05
CA HIS A 349 0.12 -11.61 -4.55
C HIS A 349 -1.24 -12.08 -5.10
N ALA A 350 -2.22 -11.19 -5.14
CA ALA A 350 -3.56 -11.51 -5.67
C ALA A 350 -3.56 -11.70 -7.20
N ALA A 351 -2.55 -11.16 -7.90
CA ALA A 351 -2.41 -11.29 -9.34
C ALA A 351 -1.85 -12.66 -9.78
N LYS A 352 -1.35 -13.49 -8.84
CA LYS A 352 -0.85 -14.82 -9.18
C LYS A 352 -1.97 -15.65 -9.84
N GLY A 353 -1.66 -16.29 -10.97
CA GLY A 353 -2.62 -17.04 -11.78
C GLY A 353 -3.42 -16.21 -12.79
N LEU A 354 -3.44 -14.87 -12.65
CA LEU A 354 -4.11 -13.97 -13.60
C LEU A 354 -3.16 -13.50 -14.70
N GLU A 355 -3.72 -12.85 -15.74
CA GLU A 355 -2.95 -12.26 -16.85
C GLU A 355 -3.74 -11.15 -17.54
N PHE A 356 -3.05 -10.09 -17.99
CA PHE A 356 -3.65 -8.90 -18.55
C PHE A 356 -2.90 -8.43 -19.80
N ASP A 357 -3.57 -7.77 -20.73
CA ASP A 357 -2.92 -7.20 -21.91
C ASP A 357 -1.96 -6.06 -21.55
N ALA A 358 -2.33 -5.25 -20.56
CA ALA A 358 -1.47 -4.20 -20.02
C ALA A 358 -1.42 -4.28 -18.48
N VAL A 359 -0.21 -4.17 -17.93
CA VAL A 359 0.05 -4.17 -16.49
C VAL A 359 0.81 -2.92 -16.11
N PHE A 360 0.34 -2.26 -15.05
CA PHE A 360 0.99 -1.12 -14.40
C PHE A 360 1.52 -1.58 -13.04
N LEU A 361 2.84 -1.53 -12.84
CA LEU A 361 3.48 -1.79 -11.55
C LEU A 361 3.75 -0.47 -10.86
N SER A 362 3.00 -0.17 -9.81
CA SER A 362 3.08 1.08 -9.06
C SER A 362 3.94 0.94 -7.81
N GLY A 363 4.62 2.03 -7.42
CA GLY A 363 5.39 2.11 -6.19
C GLY A 363 6.70 1.33 -6.24
N MET A 364 7.40 1.37 -7.38
CA MET A 364 8.69 0.68 -7.55
C MET A 364 9.83 1.44 -6.88
N GLU A 365 9.80 1.42 -5.53
CA GLU A 365 10.68 2.18 -4.63
C GLU A 365 11.32 1.26 -3.60
N GLU A 366 12.60 1.52 -3.26
CA GLU A 366 13.28 0.85 -2.14
C GLU A 366 12.51 1.09 -0.83
N GLY A 367 12.28 0.01 -0.07
CA GLY A 367 11.48 0.03 1.15
C GLY A 367 9.99 -0.23 0.93
N LEU A 368 9.48 0.00 -0.28
CA LEU A 368 8.09 -0.29 -0.65
C LEU A 368 8.00 -1.57 -1.51
N PHE A 369 8.76 -1.64 -2.60
CA PHE A 369 8.93 -2.85 -3.40
C PHE A 369 10.38 -2.92 -3.95
N PRO A 370 11.31 -3.67 -3.31
CA PRO A 370 11.11 -4.63 -2.20
C PRO A 370 10.69 -3.98 -0.89
N SER A 371 9.83 -4.68 -0.14
CA SER A 371 9.35 -4.22 1.16
C SER A 371 10.46 -4.23 2.21
N GLU A 372 10.57 -3.16 3.01
CA GLU A 372 11.55 -3.07 4.10
C GLU A 372 11.40 -4.20 5.12
N TYR A 373 10.16 -4.58 5.45
CA TYR A 373 9.89 -5.70 6.35
C TYR A 373 10.45 -7.02 5.82
N SER A 374 10.24 -7.28 4.53
CA SER A 374 10.76 -8.49 3.89
C SER A 374 12.28 -8.50 3.84
N LEU A 375 12.92 -7.33 3.63
CA LEU A 375 14.38 -7.21 3.60
C LEU A 375 15.04 -7.48 4.96
N ALA A 376 14.32 -7.33 6.06
CA ALA A 376 14.80 -7.66 7.40
C ALA A 376 14.83 -9.18 7.66
N GLU A 377 14.12 -9.98 6.85
CA GLU A 377 14.09 -11.42 6.97
C GLU A 377 15.20 -12.10 6.17
N ARG A 378 15.63 -13.28 6.64
CA ARG A 378 16.55 -14.12 5.86
C ARG A 378 15.86 -14.53 4.55
N ASP A 379 16.57 -14.42 3.43
CA ASP A 379 16.08 -14.75 2.07
C ASP A 379 14.87 -13.90 1.61
N GLY A 380 14.52 -12.84 2.36
CA GLY A 380 13.36 -12.00 2.04
C GLY A 380 13.53 -11.25 0.71
N LEU A 381 14.75 -10.82 0.36
CA LEU A 381 15.03 -10.21 -0.94
C LEU A 381 14.75 -11.17 -2.11
N GLU A 382 15.09 -12.45 -1.96
CA GLU A 382 14.83 -13.44 -3.01
C GLU A 382 13.32 -13.69 -3.19
N GLU A 383 12.55 -13.68 -2.09
CA GLU A 383 11.09 -13.78 -2.17
C GLU A 383 10.48 -12.54 -2.84
N GLU A 384 10.91 -11.33 -2.47
CA GLU A 384 10.47 -10.09 -3.14
C GLU A 384 10.83 -10.10 -4.65
N ARG A 385 11.97 -10.69 -5.01
CA ARG A 385 12.35 -10.83 -6.43
C ARG A 385 11.47 -11.83 -7.16
N ARG A 386 11.07 -12.94 -6.52
CA ARG A 386 10.04 -13.85 -7.09
C ARG A 386 8.71 -13.14 -7.26
N LEU A 387 8.36 -12.28 -6.30
CA LEU A 387 7.15 -11.47 -6.40
C LEU A 387 7.24 -10.49 -7.58
N MET A 388 8.39 -9.83 -7.79
CA MET A 388 8.62 -8.99 -8.97
C MET A 388 8.55 -9.79 -10.27
N TYR A 389 9.13 -10.99 -10.31
CA TYR A 389 9.03 -11.90 -11.45
C TYR A 389 7.57 -12.26 -11.76
N VAL A 390 6.78 -12.59 -10.72
CA VAL A 390 5.33 -12.82 -10.87
C VAL A 390 4.66 -11.57 -11.44
N ALA A 391 4.93 -10.38 -10.91
CA ALA A 391 4.33 -9.13 -11.37
C ALA A 391 4.59 -8.86 -12.86
N ILE A 392 5.84 -8.99 -13.31
CA ILE A 392 6.24 -8.81 -14.71
C ILE A 392 5.52 -9.80 -15.61
N THR A 393 5.47 -11.08 -15.21
CA THR A 393 4.88 -12.17 -16.02
C THR A 393 3.35 -12.16 -16.05
N ARG A 394 2.68 -11.21 -15.36
CA ARG A 394 1.23 -11.00 -15.53
C ARG A 394 0.89 -10.24 -16.81
N ALA A 395 1.86 -9.51 -17.38
CA ALA A 395 1.66 -8.76 -18.62
C ALA A 395 1.77 -9.65 -19.85
N ARG A 396 0.81 -9.52 -20.78
CA ARG A 396 0.83 -10.19 -22.09
C ARG A 396 1.54 -9.34 -23.14
N ARG A 397 1.22 -8.05 -23.20
CA ARG A 397 1.63 -7.16 -24.31
C ARG A 397 2.39 -5.93 -23.84
N ARG A 398 1.93 -5.25 -22.78
CA ARG A 398 2.47 -3.97 -22.33
C ARG A 398 2.73 -3.98 -20.83
N LEU A 399 3.90 -3.51 -20.44
CA LEU A 399 4.30 -3.35 -19.07
C LEU A 399 4.74 -1.91 -18.81
N TYR A 400 4.15 -1.31 -17.77
CA TYR A 400 4.47 0.00 -17.25
C TYR A 400 4.99 -0.17 -15.85
N ILE A 401 6.05 0.56 -15.52
CA ILE A 401 6.65 0.58 -14.19
C ILE A 401 6.69 2.03 -13.73
N SER A 402 6.21 2.31 -12.54
CA SER A 402 6.19 3.65 -12.00
C SER A 402 6.68 3.73 -10.57
N MET A 403 7.20 4.89 -10.20
CA MET A 403 7.57 5.25 -8.83
C MET A 403 7.22 6.70 -8.57
N ALA A 404 7.07 7.07 -7.29
CA ALA A 404 7.00 8.46 -6.85
C ALA A 404 8.34 8.91 -6.27
N GLN A 405 8.82 10.12 -6.67
CA GLN A 405 10.02 10.72 -6.09
C GLN A 405 9.75 11.22 -4.65
N GLN A 406 8.51 11.57 -4.36
CA GLN A 406 8.03 11.96 -3.04
C GLN A 406 6.72 11.24 -2.76
N ARG A 407 6.62 10.66 -1.57
CA ARG A 407 5.42 9.97 -1.08
C ARG A 407 5.17 10.34 0.37
N LEU A 408 3.91 10.49 0.72
CA LEU A 408 3.53 10.66 2.12
C LEU A 408 3.51 9.29 2.81
N LEU A 409 4.32 9.11 3.86
CA LEU A 409 4.36 7.91 4.68
C LEU A 409 4.34 8.32 6.16
N HIS A 410 3.46 7.71 6.96
CA HIS A 410 3.28 8.03 8.40
C HIS A 410 3.09 9.52 8.69
N GLY A 411 2.41 10.25 7.78
CA GLY A 411 2.17 11.68 7.89
C GLY A 411 3.38 12.58 7.56
N GLN A 412 4.47 12.03 7.03
CA GLN A 412 5.69 12.76 6.66
C GLN A 412 6.04 12.52 5.18
N THR A 413 6.65 13.51 4.55
CA THR A 413 7.13 13.38 3.18
C THR A 413 8.42 12.57 3.16
N HIS A 414 8.40 11.45 2.45
CA HIS A 414 9.55 10.59 2.17
C HIS A 414 9.98 10.73 0.72
N PHE A 415 11.30 10.69 0.50
CA PHE A 415 11.88 10.71 -0.84
C PHE A 415 12.16 9.29 -1.31
N GLY A 416 11.50 8.90 -2.40
CA GLY A 416 11.63 7.58 -3.00
C GLY A 416 12.96 7.39 -3.73
N ILE A 417 13.56 6.22 -3.56
CA ILE A 417 14.68 5.75 -4.37
C ILE A 417 14.15 4.66 -5.28
N VAL A 418 14.55 4.67 -6.54
CA VAL A 418 14.17 3.63 -7.51
C VAL A 418 14.46 2.25 -6.94
N SER A 419 13.51 1.35 -7.06
CA SER A 419 13.66 -0.06 -6.69
C SER A 419 14.84 -0.69 -7.42
N ARG A 420 15.67 -1.45 -6.70
CA ARG A 420 16.77 -2.25 -7.29
C ARG A 420 16.32 -3.19 -8.39
N PHE A 421 15.05 -3.62 -8.36
CA PHE A 421 14.49 -4.49 -9.39
C PHE A 421 14.39 -3.80 -10.75
N VAL A 422 14.24 -2.48 -10.78
CA VAL A 422 14.27 -1.70 -12.03
C VAL A 422 15.67 -1.68 -12.63
N ASP A 423 16.70 -1.61 -11.78
CA ASP A 423 18.11 -1.67 -12.22
C ASP A 423 18.53 -3.08 -12.71
N GLU A 424 17.80 -4.12 -12.29
CA GLU A 424 18.02 -5.49 -12.74
C GLU A 424 17.40 -5.77 -14.13
N ILE A 425 16.56 -4.86 -14.65
CA ILE A 425 15.99 -4.94 -16.00
C ILE A 425 17.01 -4.40 -17.01
N PRO A 426 17.30 -5.13 -18.11
CA PRO A 426 18.21 -4.65 -19.13
C PRO A 426 17.73 -3.35 -19.79
N GLU A 427 18.59 -2.33 -19.89
CA GLU A 427 18.27 -1.04 -20.52
C GLU A 427 17.80 -1.18 -21.98
N ALA A 428 18.21 -2.24 -22.67
CA ALA A 428 17.77 -2.51 -24.05
C ALA A 428 16.26 -2.65 -24.18
N VAL A 429 15.59 -3.21 -23.16
CA VAL A 429 14.14 -3.43 -23.13
C VAL A 429 13.38 -2.37 -22.34
N LEU A 430 14.09 -1.42 -21.69
CA LEU A 430 13.51 -0.36 -20.89
C LEU A 430 13.42 0.95 -21.69
N HIS A 431 12.31 1.66 -21.55
CA HIS A 431 12.12 3.01 -22.08
C HIS A 431 11.79 3.96 -20.93
N ARG A 432 12.78 4.71 -20.47
CA ARG A 432 12.60 5.71 -19.42
C ARG A 432 11.88 6.94 -20.00
N LEU A 433 10.70 7.21 -19.46
CA LEU A 433 9.92 8.38 -19.80
C LEU A 433 10.40 9.54 -18.91
N SER A 434 10.73 10.69 -19.51
CA SER A 434 10.86 11.91 -18.71
C SER A 434 9.48 12.31 -18.21
N ALA A 435 9.37 12.57 -16.92
CA ALA A 435 8.16 13.20 -16.38
C ALA A 435 7.90 14.47 -17.23
N ARG A 436 6.75 14.53 -17.90
CA ARG A 436 6.29 15.78 -18.53
C ARG A 436 5.95 16.72 -17.38
N ILE A 437 6.95 17.46 -16.89
CA ILE A 437 6.69 18.66 -16.12
C ILE A 437 5.91 19.53 -17.08
N LYS A 438 4.59 19.63 -16.93
CA LYS A 438 3.83 20.72 -17.55
C LYS A 438 4.52 21.98 -17.03
N PRO A 439 5.20 22.79 -17.87
CA PRO A 439 5.72 24.03 -17.36
C PRO A 439 4.52 24.76 -16.78
N PHE A 440 4.60 25.13 -15.52
CA PHE A 440 3.67 26.06 -14.91
C PHE A 440 3.76 27.31 -15.80
N ASN A 441 2.82 27.44 -16.73
CA ASN A 441 2.80 28.57 -17.65
C ASN A 441 2.69 29.81 -16.79
N SER A 442 3.79 30.53 -16.77
CA SER A 442 4.01 31.92 -16.35
C SER A 442 2.89 32.56 -15.52
N PHE A 443 3.29 33.24 -14.49
CA PHE A 443 2.55 34.15 -13.61
C PHE A 443 1.57 35.15 -14.27
N ALA A 444 1.23 34.96 -15.54
CA ALA A 444 0.35 35.86 -16.31
C ALA A 444 -1.15 35.57 -16.09
N ASP A 445 -1.56 34.39 -15.66
CA ASP A 445 -2.97 33.98 -15.51
C ASP A 445 -3.42 33.73 -14.05
N ALA A 446 -2.64 34.19 -13.08
CA ALA A 446 -3.07 34.14 -11.67
C ALA A 446 -4.11 35.27 -11.44
N PRO A 447 -5.31 34.96 -10.90
CA PRO A 447 -6.22 36.00 -10.45
C PRO A 447 -5.52 36.83 -9.37
N LYS A 448 -5.54 38.16 -9.52
CA LYS A 448 -4.96 39.12 -8.57
C LYS A 448 -5.61 38.94 -7.20
N ILE A 449 -5.05 38.08 -6.35
CA ILE A 449 -5.41 37.98 -4.94
C ILE A 449 -4.79 39.19 -4.23
N LYS A 450 -5.65 40.06 -3.69
CA LYS A 450 -5.26 41.15 -2.81
C LYS A 450 -4.50 40.59 -1.60
N ASN A 451 -3.36 41.20 -1.32
CA ASN A 451 -2.47 40.94 -0.18
C ASN A 451 -3.19 40.44 1.08
N ARG A 452 -3.14 39.15 1.34
CA ARG A 452 -3.17 38.60 2.67
C ARG A 452 -1.73 38.17 2.95
N VAL A 453 -1.19 38.65 4.04
CA VAL A 453 0.12 38.27 4.55
C VAL A 453 0.11 36.74 4.69
N VAL A 454 0.81 36.06 3.79
CA VAL A 454 1.10 34.63 3.94
C VAL A 454 2.24 34.59 4.93
N GLU A 455 1.97 34.05 6.12
CA GLU A 455 3.03 33.65 7.04
C GLU A 455 3.99 32.72 6.28
N SER A 456 5.26 33.03 6.38
CA SER A 456 6.36 32.42 5.68
C SER A 456 6.31 30.90 5.78
N TYR A 457 6.11 30.22 4.66
CA TYR A 457 6.64 28.86 4.52
C TYR A 457 8.14 28.96 4.74
N ASP A 458 8.65 28.22 5.73
CA ASP A 458 10.06 28.17 6.04
C ASP A 458 10.87 27.92 4.77
N LEU A 459 11.82 28.82 4.48
CA LEU A 459 12.86 28.60 3.50
C LEU A 459 13.51 27.23 3.81
N PRO A 460 13.89 26.45 2.78
CA PRO A 460 14.49 25.14 3.01
C PRO A 460 15.64 25.27 4.02
N GLN A 461 15.46 24.68 5.20
CA GLN A 461 16.43 24.75 6.27
C GLN A 461 17.76 24.17 5.78
N ASP A 462 18.84 24.92 5.97
CA ASP A 462 20.18 24.47 5.66
C ASP A 462 20.75 23.70 6.87
N TYR A 463 21.09 22.45 6.65
CA TYR A 463 21.66 21.55 7.65
C TYR A 463 23.15 21.36 7.39
N ALA A 464 23.98 22.30 7.81
CA ALA A 464 25.42 22.30 7.57
C ALA A 464 25.81 22.19 6.08
N GLY A 465 25.12 22.93 5.20
CA GLY A 465 25.36 22.92 3.74
C GLY A 465 24.54 21.87 2.99
N PHE A 466 23.68 21.12 3.66
CA PHE A 466 22.84 20.07 3.06
C PHE A 466 21.36 20.37 3.29
N ARG A 467 20.52 19.75 2.44
CA ARG A 467 19.05 19.88 2.51
C ARG A 467 18.39 18.51 2.46
N ILE A 468 17.26 18.38 3.15
CA ILE A 468 16.41 17.18 2.99
C ILE A 468 15.96 17.05 1.54
N GLY A 469 16.00 15.83 0.99
CA GLY A 469 15.74 15.55 -0.43
C GLY A 469 16.95 15.71 -1.35
N GLN A 470 18.11 16.18 -0.85
CA GLN A 470 19.32 16.34 -1.65
C GLN A 470 20.03 15.01 -1.85
N ASN A 471 20.51 14.78 -3.09
CA ASN A 471 21.40 13.67 -3.38
C ASN A 471 22.82 13.97 -2.86
N VAL A 472 23.40 12.98 -2.19
CA VAL A 472 24.76 13.06 -1.67
C VAL A 472 25.52 11.78 -1.99
N ARG A 473 26.84 11.90 -2.12
CA ARG A 473 27.74 10.77 -2.33
C ARG A 473 28.63 10.56 -1.12
N HIS A 474 28.70 9.32 -0.65
CA HIS A 474 29.61 8.88 0.39
C HIS A 474 30.57 7.83 -0.16
N ALA A 475 31.86 7.94 0.14
CA ALA A 475 32.92 7.08 -0.44
C ALA A 475 32.68 5.57 -0.22
N LYS A 476 32.07 5.18 0.92
CA LYS A 476 31.83 3.78 1.28
C LYS A 476 30.44 3.28 0.88
N PHE A 477 29.41 4.15 0.89
CA PHE A 477 28.02 3.75 0.73
C PHE A 477 27.42 4.11 -0.64
N GLY A 478 28.17 4.86 -1.47
CA GLY A 478 27.73 5.31 -2.79
C GLY A 478 26.83 6.54 -2.72
N THR A 479 25.93 6.69 -3.69
CA THR A 479 24.98 7.79 -3.77
C THR A 479 23.74 7.47 -2.95
N GLY A 480 23.25 8.45 -2.19
CA GLY A 480 22.03 8.33 -1.39
C GLY A 480 21.27 9.65 -1.33
N VAL A 481 20.06 9.62 -0.80
CA VAL A 481 19.19 10.78 -0.60
C VAL A 481 19.04 11.08 0.88
N ILE A 482 19.19 12.35 1.27
CA ILE A 482 18.95 12.79 2.65
C ILE A 482 17.44 12.75 2.89
N ILE A 483 17.02 11.88 3.82
CA ILE A 483 15.60 11.70 4.16
C ILE A 483 15.19 12.43 5.43
N GLU A 484 16.18 12.70 6.33
CA GLU A 484 15.96 13.44 7.58
C GLU A 484 17.24 14.17 7.95
N ALA A 485 17.11 15.32 8.63
CA ALA A 485 18.24 16.10 9.09
C ALA A 485 17.93 16.82 10.40
N VAL A 486 18.88 16.80 11.33
CA VAL A 486 18.78 17.45 12.64
C VAL A 486 20.03 18.30 12.88
N ASN A 487 19.86 19.61 13.08
CA ASN A 487 20.97 20.51 13.38
C ASN A 487 21.56 20.23 14.78
N LYS A 488 22.89 20.24 14.88
CA LYS A 488 23.68 20.10 16.11
C LYS A 488 24.69 21.23 16.27
N GLY A 489 24.25 22.48 16.12
CA GLY A 489 25.13 23.63 16.14
C GLY A 489 25.87 23.81 14.81
N GLU A 490 27.21 23.62 14.78
CA GLU A 490 28.03 23.76 13.56
C GLU A 490 27.97 22.52 12.66
N SER A 491 27.40 21.39 13.11
CA SER A 491 27.21 20.16 12.32
C SER A 491 25.73 19.78 12.23
N ALA A 492 25.42 18.83 11.38
CA ALA A 492 24.10 18.23 11.29
C ALA A 492 24.18 16.69 11.30
N ARG A 493 23.21 16.05 11.94
CA ARG A 493 22.99 14.62 11.79
C ARG A 493 22.05 14.43 10.63
N LEU A 494 22.50 13.69 9.62
CA LEU A 494 21.75 13.39 8.40
C LEU A 494 21.39 11.90 8.39
N THR A 495 20.14 11.59 8.21
CA THR A 495 19.67 10.25 7.90
C THR A 495 19.60 10.13 6.38
N ILE A 496 20.39 9.24 5.80
CA ILE A 496 20.59 9.13 4.37
C ILE A 496 20.23 7.71 3.93
N ASN A 497 19.37 7.61 2.95
CA ASN A 497 19.07 6.34 2.30
C ASN A 497 20.01 6.12 1.12
N PHE A 498 20.90 5.14 1.24
CA PHE A 498 21.89 4.76 0.20
C PHE A 498 21.43 3.58 -0.65
N GLY A 499 20.12 3.36 -0.78
CA GLY A 499 19.58 2.27 -1.59
C GLY A 499 20.10 0.90 -1.12
N LYS A 500 20.91 0.23 -1.95
CA LYS A 500 21.46 -1.10 -1.63
C LYS A 500 22.27 -1.17 -0.33
N ALA A 501 22.84 -0.05 0.14
CA ALA A 501 23.57 0.02 1.41
C ALA A 501 22.69 0.31 2.62
N GLY A 502 21.38 0.54 2.41
CA GLY A 502 20.38 0.82 3.42
C GLY A 502 20.47 2.22 4.00
N ILE A 503 19.61 2.50 4.98
CA ILE A 503 19.56 3.79 5.68
C ILE A 503 20.74 3.88 6.66
N LYS A 504 21.43 5.04 6.68
CA LYS A 504 22.55 5.34 7.57
C LYS A 504 22.36 6.71 8.20
N GLU A 505 22.59 6.81 9.49
CA GLU A 505 22.73 8.09 10.18
C GLU A 505 24.22 8.51 10.13
N LEU A 506 24.47 9.67 9.57
CA LEU A 506 25.83 10.22 9.43
C LEU A 506 25.85 11.63 10.03
N ASP A 507 26.92 11.95 10.75
CA ASP A 507 27.14 13.31 11.28
C ASP A 507 28.12 14.05 10.35
N THR A 508 27.73 15.23 9.87
CA THR A 508 28.52 16.02 8.90
C THR A 508 29.88 16.45 9.44
N ALA A 509 30.09 16.42 10.76
CA ALA A 509 31.39 16.66 11.38
C ALA A 509 32.44 15.56 11.05
N PHE A 510 31.97 14.32 10.77
CA PHE A 510 32.83 13.16 10.58
C PHE A 510 32.68 12.51 9.21
N ALA A 511 31.51 12.59 8.61
CA ALA A 511 31.20 12.00 7.33
C ALA A 511 31.56 12.97 6.19
N LYS A 512 32.44 12.54 5.29
CA LYS A 512 32.72 13.28 4.05
C LYS A 512 31.60 12.99 3.06
N LEU A 513 30.67 13.91 2.92
CA LEU A 513 29.57 13.87 1.98
C LEU A 513 29.81 14.93 0.89
N GLU A 514 29.58 14.54 -0.35
CA GLU A 514 29.61 15.42 -1.52
C GLU A 514 28.21 15.58 -2.05
N ALA A 515 27.77 16.80 -2.30
CA ALA A 515 26.51 17.07 -2.99
C ALA A 515 26.60 16.61 -4.45
N VAL A 516 25.56 15.92 -4.96
CA VAL A 516 25.53 15.38 -6.32
C VAL A 516 24.42 16.06 -7.12
#